data_f4c2986a57a12d242c86f17a5ee7500a
#
_entry.id   f4c2986a57a12d242c86f17a5ee7500a
#
_cell.length_a   1.000
_cell.length_b   1.000
_cell.length_c   1.000
_cell.angle_alpha   90.00
_cell.angle_beta   90.00
_cell.angle_gamma   90.00
#
_symmetry.space_group_name_H-M   'P 1'
#
loop_
_entity.id
_entity.type
_entity.pdbx_description
1 polymer ?
#
loop_
_entity_poly.entity_id
_entity_poly.type
_entity_poly.pdbx_seq_one_letter_code
_entity_poly.pdbx_strand_id
1 'polypeptide(L)'
;MKKILFCGTTNLDYFIYGKSLPTEGVTIKGHYEQNAGGKGANQAVACSKLGNKPFFYTRLSNDMAGKYLYSSLLSSGVKKNAIKIVKNNKSGVALIFVDENARNLIGIAPGVNEKMPKLEINKALKFLKKNDIVVCEMGIPIVSIKGILKQSKNKKIITIFNPAPVTGKLLKKDYERIDFITPNEHEAFELTNIKIKNKKNAKKAANKLRNLGCKNVIITLGENGAYAIFDNNEIYINAPKVRAIDTTGAGDAFNGAFAFGLSKGLSAKDALKLSIFVGSLSTTKKGCQPAMPTLNDLIRSKLIKKNEFSKLF
;
A
#
# COMPACT_ATOMS: atom_id res chain seq x y z
N MET A 1 15.54 -14.83 -4.29
CA MET A 1 14.53 -13.75 -4.08
C MET A 1 14.18 -13.70 -2.61
N LYS A 2 14.14 -12.49 -2.00
CA LYS A 2 13.71 -12.29 -0.61
C LYS A 2 12.21 -12.57 -0.48
N LYS A 3 11.78 -13.14 0.66
CA LYS A 3 10.35 -13.28 0.96
C LYS A 3 9.77 -11.92 1.35
N ILE A 4 8.48 -11.74 1.05
CA ILE A 4 7.73 -10.54 1.40
C ILE A 4 6.51 -10.95 2.22
N LEU A 5 6.28 -10.26 3.33
CA LEU A 5 5.05 -10.33 4.11
C LEU A 5 4.41 -8.94 4.12
N PHE A 6 3.21 -8.84 3.61
CA PHE A 6 2.35 -7.67 3.83
C PHE A 6 1.56 -7.87 5.12
N CYS A 7 1.34 -6.80 5.87
CA CYS A 7 0.50 -6.77 7.07
C CYS A 7 -0.45 -5.58 6.93
N GLY A 8 -1.75 -5.83 6.82
CA GLY A 8 -2.65 -4.72 6.54
C GLY A 8 -4.12 -5.13 6.40
N THR A 9 -4.91 -4.13 6.02
CA THR A 9 -6.36 -4.22 5.86
C THR A 9 -6.77 -4.94 4.60
N THR A 10 -7.93 -5.58 4.68
CA THR A 10 -8.67 -6.17 3.56
C THR A 10 -10.14 -5.82 3.71
N ASN A 11 -10.73 -5.21 2.70
CA ASN A 11 -12.13 -4.80 2.72
C ASN A 11 -12.85 -5.28 1.46
N LEU A 12 -14.15 -5.54 1.59
CA LEU A 12 -15.04 -5.59 0.45
C LEU A 12 -15.55 -4.17 0.19
N ASP A 13 -15.15 -3.61 -0.95
CA ASP A 13 -15.49 -2.25 -1.34
C ASP A 13 -16.75 -2.26 -2.21
N TYR A 14 -17.81 -1.58 -1.75
CA TYR A 14 -19.04 -1.36 -2.49
C TYR A 14 -19.04 0.07 -3.03
N PHE A 15 -19.05 0.20 -4.33
CA PHE A 15 -19.17 1.47 -5.02
C PHE A 15 -20.63 1.71 -5.41
N ILE A 16 -21.11 2.92 -5.21
CA ILE A 16 -22.40 3.40 -5.71
C ILE A 16 -22.14 4.64 -6.53
N TYR A 17 -22.33 4.53 -7.84
CA TYR A 17 -22.16 5.64 -8.79
C TYR A 17 -23.51 6.29 -9.01
N GLY A 18 -23.66 7.54 -8.58
CA GLY A 18 -24.90 8.31 -8.69
C GLY A 18 -24.67 9.68 -9.33
N LYS A 19 -25.74 10.41 -9.62
CA LYS A 19 -25.68 11.78 -10.14
C LYS A 19 -25.09 12.75 -9.10
N SER A 20 -25.35 12.49 -7.81
CA SER A 20 -24.87 13.31 -6.69
C SER A 20 -24.45 12.44 -5.53
N LEU A 21 -23.67 12.98 -4.61
CA LEU A 21 -23.39 12.35 -3.33
C LEU A 21 -24.65 12.38 -2.43
N PRO A 22 -24.86 11.37 -1.57
CA PRO A 22 -25.94 11.39 -0.59
C PRO A 22 -25.76 12.53 0.42
N THR A 23 -26.88 13.16 0.76
CA THR A 23 -26.98 14.12 1.86
C THR A 23 -27.94 13.59 2.90
N GLU A 24 -27.92 14.18 4.09
CA GLU A 24 -28.81 13.77 5.18
C GLU A 24 -30.28 13.77 4.74
N GLY A 25 -30.97 12.66 5.02
CA GLY A 25 -32.39 12.48 4.70
C GLY A 25 -32.72 12.24 3.21
N VAL A 26 -31.75 12.20 2.31
CA VAL A 26 -31.98 12.06 0.86
C VAL A 26 -31.54 10.68 0.37
N THR A 27 -32.47 9.98 -0.31
CA THR A 27 -32.17 8.74 -1.01
C THR A 27 -31.70 9.03 -2.43
N ILE A 28 -30.52 8.52 -2.79
CA ILE A 28 -30.02 8.58 -4.17
C ILE A 28 -30.18 7.20 -4.85
N LYS A 29 -30.35 7.24 -6.17
CA LYS A 29 -30.31 6.03 -7.03
C LYS A 29 -29.01 6.03 -7.81
N GLY A 30 -28.43 4.85 -8.00
CA GLY A 30 -27.16 4.71 -8.70
C GLY A 30 -26.88 3.30 -9.19
N HIS A 31 -25.81 3.17 -9.94
CA HIS A 31 -25.20 1.91 -10.33
C HIS A 31 -24.28 1.39 -9.23
N TYR A 32 -24.28 0.09 -9.01
CA TYR A 32 -23.49 -0.55 -7.95
C TYR A 32 -22.43 -1.46 -8.54
N GLU A 33 -21.24 -1.42 -7.94
CA GLU A 33 -20.15 -2.37 -8.18
C GLU A 33 -19.56 -2.84 -6.84
N GLN A 34 -19.04 -4.05 -6.81
CA GLN A 34 -18.27 -4.54 -5.66
C GLN A 34 -16.88 -5.00 -6.10
N ASN A 35 -15.87 -4.66 -5.30
CA ASN A 35 -14.48 -5.00 -5.57
C ASN A 35 -13.77 -5.46 -4.30
N ALA A 36 -12.80 -6.36 -4.46
CA ALA A 36 -11.86 -6.62 -3.38
C ALA A 36 -10.92 -5.43 -3.22
N GLY A 37 -10.76 -4.96 -1.99
CA GLY A 37 -9.95 -3.79 -1.65
C GLY A 37 -9.27 -3.91 -0.28
N GLY A 38 -8.96 -2.76 0.29
CA GLY A 38 -8.12 -2.61 1.47
C GLY A 38 -6.65 -2.45 1.09
N LYS A 39 -5.98 -1.45 1.70
CA LYS A 39 -4.62 -1.05 1.33
C LYS A 39 -3.63 -2.21 1.38
N GLY A 40 -3.63 -2.99 2.46
CA GLY A 40 -2.75 -4.14 2.59
C GLY A 40 -2.97 -5.20 1.51
N ALA A 41 -4.24 -5.51 1.20
CA ALA A 41 -4.60 -6.43 0.12
C ALA A 41 -4.16 -5.91 -1.24
N ASN A 42 -4.40 -4.63 -1.53
CA ASN A 42 -4.02 -3.99 -2.78
C ASN A 42 -2.50 -4.06 -3.00
N GLN A 43 -1.70 -3.74 -1.98
CA GLN A 43 -0.23 -3.81 -2.04
C GLN A 43 0.27 -5.23 -2.27
N ALA A 44 -0.34 -6.22 -1.59
CA ALA A 44 0.02 -7.63 -1.76
C ALA A 44 -0.32 -8.13 -3.17
N VAL A 45 -1.51 -7.77 -3.70
CA VAL A 45 -1.95 -8.11 -5.07
C VAL A 45 -1.05 -7.46 -6.11
N ALA A 46 -0.70 -6.17 -5.96
CA ALA A 46 0.23 -5.48 -6.85
C ALA A 46 1.59 -6.19 -6.93
N CYS A 47 2.13 -6.55 -5.78
CA CYS A 47 3.38 -7.32 -5.70
C CYS A 47 3.25 -8.70 -6.37
N SER A 48 2.10 -9.37 -6.20
CA SER A 48 1.85 -10.69 -6.78
C SER A 48 1.75 -10.63 -8.30
N LYS A 49 1.03 -9.66 -8.87
CA LYS A 49 0.91 -9.44 -10.31
C LYS A 49 2.25 -9.15 -11.00
N LEU A 50 3.21 -8.61 -10.25
CA LEU A 50 4.60 -8.44 -10.73
C LEU A 50 5.43 -9.73 -10.66
N GLY A 51 4.85 -10.87 -10.26
CA GLY A 51 5.50 -12.19 -10.28
C GLY A 51 6.12 -12.62 -8.95
N ASN A 52 5.79 -11.96 -7.82
CA ASN A 52 6.07 -12.51 -6.50
C ASN A 52 4.92 -13.42 -6.03
N LYS A 53 5.15 -14.22 -4.99
CA LYS A 53 4.09 -14.94 -4.25
C LYS A 53 4.18 -14.52 -2.78
N PRO A 54 3.67 -13.33 -2.42
CA PRO A 54 3.86 -12.78 -1.09
C PRO A 54 3.02 -13.52 -0.05
N PHE A 55 3.47 -13.49 1.20
CA PHE A 55 2.62 -13.73 2.35
C PHE A 55 1.82 -12.45 2.65
N PHE A 56 0.60 -12.63 3.14
CA PHE A 56 -0.20 -11.49 3.59
C PHE A 56 -0.88 -11.81 4.92
N TYR A 57 -0.46 -11.12 5.97
CA TYR A 57 -1.14 -11.18 7.25
C TYR A 57 -2.29 -10.17 7.26
N THR A 58 -3.47 -10.70 7.22
CA THR A 58 -4.74 -9.99 7.35
C THR A 58 -5.72 -10.88 8.10
N ARG A 59 -6.82 -10.29 8.55
CA ARG A 59 -7.92 -11.02 9.19
C ARG A 59 -9.17 -10.91 8.32
N LEU A 60 -9.81 -12.03 8.10
CA LEU A 60 -11.09 -12.15 7.41
C LEU A 60 -12.06 -12.90 8.33
N SER A 61 -13.34 -12.70 8.16
CA SER A 61 -14.34 -13.53 8.80
C SER A 61 -14.78 -14.68 7.90
N ASN A 62 -15.58 -15.59 8.44
CA ASN A 62 -16.24 -16.66 7.68
C ASN A 62 -17.57 -16.20 7.05
N ASP A 63 -17.84 -14.89 7.00
CA ASP A 63 -19.00 -14.29 6.33
C ASP A 63 -18.83 -14.28 4.79
N MET A 64 -19.87 -13.82 4.07
CA MET A 64 -19.83 -13.77 2.60
C MET A 64 -18.70 -12.88 2.07
N ALA A 65 -18.52 -11.71 2.68
CA ALA A 65 -17.42 -10.79 2.32
C ALA A 65 -16.06 -11.46 2.51
N GLY A 66 -15.83 -12.13 3.65
CA GLY A 66 -14.58 -12.81 3.93
C GLY A 66 -14.28 -13.96 2.98
N LYS A 67 -15.30 -14.74 2.60
CA LYS A 67 -15.16 -15.82 1.59
C LYS A 67 -14.76 -15.26 0.23
N TYR A 68 -15.42 -14.19 -0.22
CA TYR A 68 -15.09 -13.51 -1.47
C TYR A 68 -13.66 -12.96 -1.46
N LEU A 69 -13.28 -12.23 -0.42
CA LEU A 69 -11.96 -11.64 -0.25
C LEU A 69 -10.85 -12.71 -0.17
N TYR A 70 -11.11 -13.81 0.54
CA TYR A 70 -10.17 -14.93 0.62
C TYR A 70 -9.91 -15.54 -0.76
N SER A 71 -10.97 -15.81 -1.51
CA SER A 71 -10.89 -16.35 -2.87
C SER A 71 -10.14 -15.41 -3.80
N SER A 72 -10.43 -14.09 -3.75
CA SER A 72 -9.77 -13.04 -4.53
C SER A 72 -8.27 -12.97 -4.25
N LEU A 73 -7.86 -13.05 -2.99
CA LEU A 73 -6.44 -13.04 -2.62
C LEU A 73 -5.70 -14.27 -3.17
N LEU A 74 -6.31 -15.45 -3.06
CA LEU A 74 -5.67 -16.69 -3.56
C LEU A 74 -5.58 -16.70 -5.09
N SER A 75 -6.63 -16.30 -5.80
CA SER A 75 -6.63 -16.22 -7.26
C SER A 75 -5.61 -15.19 -7.77
N SER A 76 -5.32 -14.16 -6.97
CA SER A 76 -4.25 -13.18 -7.25
C SER A 76 -2.85 -13.70 -6.92
N GLY A 77 -2.67 -14.95 -6.45
CA GLY A 77 -1.37 -15.55 -6.15
C GLY A 77 -0.79 -15.25 -4.76
N VAL A 78 -1.56 -14.62 -3.88
CA VAL A 78 -1.17 -14.39 -2.47
C VAL A 78 -1.21 -15.70 -1.69
N LYS A 79 -0.20 -15.98 -0.86
CA LYS A 79 -0.10 -17.21 -0.06
C LYS A 79 -1.08 -17.21 1.11
N LYS A 80 -1.84 -18.30 1.26
CA LYS A 80 -2.86 -18.49 2.31
C LYS A 80 -2.30 -18.56 3.75
N ASN A 81 -1.03 -18.90 3.91
CA ASN A 81 -0.44 -19.32 5.20
C ASN A 81 -0.48 -18.23 6.30
N ALA A 82 -0.54 -16.96 5.94
CA ALA A 82 -0.59 -15.86 6.89
C ALA A 82 -2.00 -15.23 7.02
N ILE A 83 -2.98 -15.65 6.20
CA ILE A 83 -4.37 -15.16 6.29
C ILE A 83 -5.04 -15.83 7.48
N LYS A 84 -5.65 -15.02 8.36
CA LYS A 84 -6.36 -15.51 9.55
C LYS A 84 -7.86 -15.43 9.36
N ILE A 85 -8.54 -16.56 9.47
CA ILE A 85 -10.02 -16.61 9.49
C ILE A 85 -10.51 -16.55 10.94
N VAL A 86 -11.40 -15.60 11.20
CA VAL A 86 -12.06 -15.39 12.50
C VAL A 86 -13.53 -15.78 12.36
N LYS A 87 -13.98 -16.76 13.14
CA LYS A 87 -15.37 -17.23 13.09
C LYS A 87 -16.32 -16.25 13.80
N ASN A 88 -17.57 -16.24 13.36
CA ASN A 88 -18.67 -15.50 13.99
C ASN A 88 -18.39 -14.00 14.16
N ASN A 89 -17.83 -13.39 13.12
CA ASN A 89 -17.49 -11.98 13.10
C ASN A 89 -17.83 -11.37 11.73
N LYS A 90 -17.45 -10.12 11.49
CA LYS A 90 -17.62 -9.43 10.20
C LYS A 90 -16.28 -9.08 9.59
N SER A 91 -16.16 -9.31 8.27
CA SER A 91 -15.03 -8.81 7.49
C SER A 91 -15.12 -7.30 7.29
N GLY A 92 -14.02 -6.65 6.97
CA GLY A 92 -14.01 -5.21 6.66
C GLY A 92 -14.81 -4.91 5.40
N VAL A 93 -15.56 -3.81 5.41
CA VAL A 93 -16.37 -3.31 4.29
C VAL A 93 -16.13 -1.80 4.15
N ALA A 94 -16.03 -1.32 2.91
CA ALA A 94 -16.09 0.10 2.60
C ALA A 94 -17.32 0.38 1.71
N LEU A 95 -18.04 1.45 2.03
CA LEU A 95 -19.11 2.00 1.19
C LEU A 95 -18.60 3.28 0.56
N ILE A 96 -18.58 3.32 -0.76
CA ILE A 96 -17.96 4.40 -1.54
C ILE A 96 -19.00 4.95 -2.49
N PHE A 97 -19.50 6.14 -2.21
CA PHE A 97 -20.37 6.88 -3.12
C PHE A 97 -19.51 7.72 -4.03
N VAL A 98 -19.81 7.70 -5.32
CA VAL A 98 -19.10 8.49 -6.35
C VAL A 98 -20.12 9.20 -7.20
N ASP A 99 -20.00 10.52 -7.35
CA ASP A 99 -20.85 11.29 -8.23
C ASP A 99 -20.26 11.46 -9.64
N GLU A 100 -21.05 12.06 -10.56
CA GLU A 100 -20.62 12.28 -11.95
C GLU A 100 -19.44 13.28 -12.10
N ASN A 101 -19.12 14.03 -11.05
CA ASN A 101 -17.93 14.90 -10.97
C ASN A 101 -16.72 14.18 -10.33
N ALA A 102 -16.79 12.86 -10.15
CA ALA A 102 -15.79 12.03 -9.49
C ALA A 102 -15.49 12.42 -8.01
N ARG A 103 -16.37 13.18 -7.37
CA ARG A 103 -16.30 13.43 -5.92
C ARG A 103 -16.76 12.16 -5.20
N ASN A 104 -16.17 11.87 -4.05
CA ASN A 104 -16.52 10.68 -3.30
C ASN A 104 -16.85 10.96 -1.83
N LEU A 105 -17.65 10.07 -1.25
CA LEU A 105 -17.92 9.96 0.18
C LEU A 105 -17.68 8.52 0.58
N ILE A 106 -16.82 8.30 1.58
CA ILE A 106 -16.37 6.96 1.97
C ILE A 106 -16.70 6.71 3.43
N GLY A 107 -17.42 5.61 3.68
CA GLY A 107 -17.63 5.06 5.02
C GLY A 107 -16.95 3.69 5.12
N ILE A 108 -16.23 3.44 6.22
CA ILE A 108 -15.53 2.16 6.44
C ILE A 108 -16.06 1.53 7.73
N ALA A 109 -16.50 0.26 7.60
CA ALA A 109 -16.74 -0.63 8.73
C ALA A 109 -15.56 -1.62 8.80
N PRO A 110 -14.58 -1.43 9.68
CA PRO A 110 -13.30 -2.15 9.64
C PRO A 110 -13.44 -3.63 10.02
N GLY A 111 -14.46 -4.00 10.79
CA GLY A 111 -14.70 -5.38 11.19
C GLY A 111 -13.49 -6.00 11.89
N VAL A 112 -13.09 -7.19 11.44
CA VAL A 112 -11.94 -7.91 12.04
C VAL A 112 -10.58 -7.25 11.80
N ASN A 113 -10.49 -6.22 10.93
CA ASN A 113 -9.25 -5.44 10.76
C ASN A 113 -8.87 -4.65 12.03
N GLU A 114 -9.85 -4.31 12.89
CA GLU A 114 -9.59 -3.59 14.15
C GLU A 114 -8.81 -4.41 15.19
N LYS A 115 -8.64 -5.69 14.99
CA LYS A 115 -7.96 -6.57 15.94
C LYS A 115 -6.90 -7.39 15.24
N MET A 116 -5.64 -7.04 15.44
CA MET A 116 -4.49 -7.83 14.98
C MET A 116 -3.61 -8.21 16.18
N PRO A 117 -3.90 -9.33 16.88
CA PRO A 117 -3.22 -9.69 18.11
C PRO A 117 -1.72 -9.96 17.89
N LYS A 118 -0.90 -9.55 18.88
CA LYS A 118 0.56 -9.74 18.88
C LYS A 118 0.98 -11.19 18.61
N LEU A 119 0.23 -12.17 19.12
CA LEU A 119 0.52 -13.58 18.90
C LEU A 119 0.42 -13.97 17.42
N GLU A 120 -0.61 -13.47 16.72
CA GLU A 120 -0.81 -13.76 15.30
C GLU A 120 0.26 -13.04 14.45
N ILE A 121 0.61 -11.79 14.80
CA ILE A 121 1.72 -11.05 14.17
C ILE A 121 3.02 -11.85 14.30
N ASN A 122 3.33 -12.34 15.50
CA ASN A 122 4.54 -13.12 15.74
C ASN A 122 4.56 -14.42 14.92
N LYS A 123 3.40 -15.08 14.75
CA LYS A 123 3.26 -16.26 13.89
C LYS A 123 3.49 -15.91 12.42
N ALA A 124 2.93 -14.81 11.93
CA ALA A 124 3.12 -14.35 10.55
C ALA A 124 4.60 -13.99 10.27
N LEU A 125 5.27 -13.31 11.20
CA LEU A 125 6.70 -12.97 11.07
C LEU A 125 7.65 -14.19 11.16
N LYS A 126 7.17 -15.39 11.53
CA LYS A 126 7.97 -16.62 11.46
C LYS A 126 8.24 -17.09 10.02
N PHE A 127 7.43 -16.66 9.03
CA PHE A 127 7.67 -16.94 7.62
C PHE A 127 8.90 -16.21 7.06
N LEU A 128 9.38 -15.16 7.76
CA LEU A 128 10.47 -14.31 7.35
C LEU A 128 11.75 -14.57 8.14
N LYS A 129 12.89 -14.40 7.47
CA LYS A 129 14.24 -14.43 8.02
C LYS A 129 14.94 -13.07 7.84
N LYS A 130 16.16 -12.95 8.35
CA LYS A 130 17.03 -11.77 8.15
C LYS A 130 17.07 -11.35 6.67
N ASN A 131 16.96 -10.05 6.41
CA ASN A 131 16.95 -9.41 5.09
C ASN A 131 15.70 -9.71 4.21
N ASP A 132 14.72 -10.49 4.68
CA ASP A 132 13.40 -10.53 4.08
C ASP A 132 12.67 -9.20 4.32
N ILE A 133 11.50 -8.99 3.72
CA ILE A 133 10.81 -7.71 3.71
C ILE A 133 9.45 -7.85 4.40
N VAL A 134 9.12 -6.89 5.27
CA VAL A 134 7.76 -6.67 5.75
C VAL A 134 7.26 -5.32 5.29
N VAL A 135 6.05 -5.29 4.79
CA VAL A 135 5.32 -4.06 4.44
C VAL A 135 4.13 -3.95 5.35
N CYS A 136 3.92 -2.80 5.98
CA CYS A 136 2.70 -2.54 6.74
C CYS A 136 2.17 -1.14 6.44
N GLU A 137 0.84 -1.00 6.54
CA GLU A 137 0.13 0.27 6.35
C GLU A 137 -0.57 0.69 7.64
N MET A 138 -1.10 1.91 7.69
CA MET A 138 -1.59 2.50 8.95
C MET A 138 -3.10 2.36 9.16
N GLY A 139 -3.81 1.58 8.34
CA GLY A 139 -5.22 1.23 8.54
C GLY A 139 -5.45 0.12 9.56
N ILE A 140 -4.39 -0.54 10.03
CA ILE A 140 -4.46 -1.52 11.13
C ILE A 140 -4.15 -0.86 12.48
N PRO A 141 -4.53 -1.49 13.62
CA PRO A 141 -4.31 -0.90 14.93
C PRO A 141 -2.86 -0.48 15.19
N ILE A 142 -2.67 0.72 15.71
CA ILE A 142 -1.34 1.30 15.98
C ILE A 142 -0.47 0.43 16.89
N VAL A 143 -1.09 -0.30 17.84
CA VAL A 143 -0.40 -1.25 18.71
C VAL A 143 0.19 -2.41 17.90
N SER A 144 -0.51 -2.85 16.87
CA SER A 144 -0.08 -3.91 15.95
C SER A 144 1.10 -3.45 15.11
N ILE A 145 1.03 -2.23 14.57
CA ILE A 145 2.14 -1.59 13.82
C ILE A 145 3.39 -1.53 14.68
N LYS A 146 3.30 -0.99 15.90
CA LYS A 146 4.43 -0.94 16.84
C LYS A 146 5.01 -2.32 17.12
N GLY A 147 4.15 -3.33 17.23
CA GLY A 147 4.54 -4.73 17.39
C GLY A 147 5.31 -5.27 16.18
N ILE A 148 4.80 -5.03 14.96
CA ILE A 148 5.45 -5.42 13.70
C ILE A 148 6.83 -4.77 13.60
N LEU A 149 6.92 -3.45 13.76
CA LEU A 149 8.18 -2.70 13.67
C LEU A 149 9.21 -3.20 14.69
N LYS A 150 8.81 -3.41 15.95
CA LYS A 150 9.70 -3.92 17.00
C LYS A 150 10.24 -5.31 16.66
N GLN A 151 9.37 -6.24 16.28
CA GLN A 151 9.78 -7.62 15.98
C GLN A 151 10.62 -7.70 14.71
N SER A 152 10.31 -6.90 13.70
CA SER A 152 11.06 -6.86 12.45
C SER A 152 12.49 -6.34 12.68
N LYS A 153 12.65 -5.30 13.49
CA LYS A 153 13.98 -4.80 13.88
C LYS A 153 14.81 -5.86 14.60
N ASN A 154 14.20 -6.57 15.56
CA ASN A 154 14.89 -7.64 16.31
C ASN A 154 15.35 -8.79 15.41
N LYS A 155 14.58 -9.09 14.36
CA LYS A 155 14.89 -10.14 13.38
C LYS A 155 15.73 -9.66 12.20
N LYS A 156 16.11 -8.38 12.16
CA LYS A 156 16.81 -7.76 11.03
C LYS A 156 16.07 -7.92 9.69
N ILE A 157 14.75 -7.80 9.73
CA ILE A 157 13.85 -7.79 8.57
C ILE A 157 13.75 -6.36 8.08
N ILE A 158 13.79 -6.14 6.76
CA ILE A 158 13.63 -4.82 6.14
C ILE A 158 12.17 -4.38 6.28
N THR A 159 11.94 -3.18 6.81
CA THR A 159 10.60 -2.62 7.00
C THR A 159 10.28 -1.55 5.98
N ILE A 160 9.15 -1.69 5.31
CA ILE A 160 8.52 -0.65 4.48
C ILE A 160 7.22 -0.27 5.19
N PHE A 161 7.08 1.00 5.53
CA PHE A 161 5.91 1.53 6.21
C PHE A 161 5.19 2.56 5.36
N ASN A 162 3.94 2.25 4.99
CA ASN A 162 3.04 3.18 4.33
C ASN A 162 2.11 3.82 5.38
N PRO A 163 2.27 5.10 5.72
CA PRO A 163 1.48 5.76 6.77
C PRO A 163 0.09 6.19 6.27
N ALA A 164 -0.63 5.30 5.63
CA ALA A 164 -1.91 5.55 4.97
C ALA A 164 -3.05 4.68 5.56
N PRO A 165 -4.16 5.30 6.01
CA PRO A 165 -4.28 6.72 6.38
C PRO A 165 -3.56 7.01 7.71
N VAL A 166 -3.22 8.26 7.99
CA VAL A 166 -2.62 8.62 9.28
C VAL A 166 -3.70 8.56 10.37
N THR A 167 -3.77 7.44 11.09
CA THR A 167 -4.81 7.15 12.10
C THR A 167 -4.29 7.10 13.53
N GLY A 168 -2.98 7.32 13.73
CA GLY A 168 -2.39 7.21 15.05
C GLY A 168 -1.02 7.86 15.16
N LYS A 169 -0.47 7.87 16.37
CA LYS A 169 0.82 8.51 16.66
C LYS A 169 1.91 7.47 16.92
N LEU A 170 2.97 7.51 16.12
CA LEU A 170 4.22 6.81 16.37
C LEU A 170 5.12 7.68 17.27
N LEU A 171 5.92 7.04 18.09
CA LEU A 171 6.98 7.67 18.87
C LEU A 171 8.30 7.60 18.11
N LYS A 172 9.28 8.43 18.47
CA LYS A 172 10.63 8.42 17.87
C LYS A 172 11.22 7.02 17.77
N LYS A 173 11.18 6.24 18.84
CA LYS A 173 11.63 4.84 18.87
C LYS A 173 10.95 3.91 17.86
N ASP A 174 9.73 4.25 17.38
CA ASP A 174 9.03 3.47 16.36
C ASP A 174 9.51 3.85 14.98
N TYR A 175 9.75 5.17 14.72
CA TYR A 175 10.36 5.66 13.49
C TYR A 175 11.77 5.10 13.27
N GLU A 176 12.59 4.96 14.31
CA GLU A 176 13.93 4.37 14.28
C GLU A 176 13.96 2.88 13.83
N ARG A 177 12.79 2.23 13.78
CA ARG A 177 12.61 0.86 13.33
C ARG A 177 12.16 0.75 11.87
N ILE A 178 11.92 1.90 11.22
CA ILE A 178 11.44 1.96 9.84
C ILE A 178 12.63 2.12 8.90
N ASP A 179 12.86 1.14 8.01
CA ASP A 179 13.90 1.25 7.00
C ASP A 179 13.45 2.15 5.84
N PHE A 180 12.18 2.07 5.41
CA PHE A 180 11.60 2.92 4.37
C PHE A 180 10.20 3.38 4.80
N ILE A 181 9.97 4.71 4.77
CA ILE A 181 8.63 5.29 4.95
C ILE A 181 8.16 5.91 3.62
N THR A 182 6.88 5.70 3.25
CA THR A 182 6.35 6.05 1.92
C THR A 182 5.07 6.89 1.98
N PRO A 183 5.07 8.06 2.63
CA PRO A 183 3.90 8.94 2.62
C PRO A 183 3.66 9.58 1.25
N ASN A 184 2.40 9.91 0.96
CA ASN A 184 2.05 10.89 -0.07
C ASN A 184 2.16 12.33 0.51
N GLU A 185 1.81 13.36 -0.29
CA GLU A 185 1.89 14.76 0.11
C GLU A 185 1.00 15.08 1.32
N HIS A 186 -0.21 14.50 1.37
CA HIS A 186 -1.16 14.69 2.47
C HIS A 186 -0.67 14.02 3.75
N GLU A 187 -0.29 12.76 3.66
CA GLU A 187 0.25 11.99 4.79
C GLU A 187 1.54 12.62 5.32
N ALA A 188 2.42 13.09 4.42
CA ALA A 188 3.62 13.82 4.80
C ALA A 188 3.30 15.12 5.54
N PHE A 189 2.25 15.83 5.12
CA PHE A 189 1.76 17.02 5.84
C PHE A 189 1.25 16.66 7.24
N GLU A 190 0.41 15.63 7.37
CA GLU A 190 -0.12 15.18 8.67
C GLU A 190 1.00 14.76 9.64
N LEU A 191 2.04 14.09 9.14
CA LEU A 191 3.17 13.64 9.96
C LEU A 191 4.16 14.75 10.30
N THR A 192 4.29 15.78 9.44
CA THR A 192 5.35 16.79 9.58
C THR A 192 4.85 18.21 9.78
N ASN A 193 3.57 18.47 9.55
CA ASN A 193 2.99 19.83 9.46
C ASN A 193 3.69 20.73 8.42
N ILE A 194 4.23 20.12 7.32
CA ILE A 194 4.87 20.83 6.22
C ILE A 194 4.05 20.58 4.95
N LYS A 195 3.34 21.60 4.47
CA LYS A 195 2.56 21.53 3.22
C LYS A 195 3.50 21.47 2.02
N ILE A 196 3.36 20.42 1.21
CA ILE A 196 4.20 20.20 0.04
C ILE A 196 3.57 20.89 -1.16
N LYS A 197 4.23 21.94 -1.65
CA LYS A 197 3.83 22.69 -2.87
C LYS A 197 4.91 22.61 -3.95
N ASN A 198 6.10 22.19 -3.61
CA ASN A 198 7.26 22.13 -4.49
C ASN A 198 8.33 21.20 -3.91
N LYS A 199 9.39 20.98 -4.68
CA LYS A 199 10.53 20.12 -4.32
C LYS A 199 11.24 20.53 -3.02
N LYS A 200 11.35 21.86 -2.76
CA LYS A 200 11.97 22.38 -1.53
C LYS A 200 11.17 21.99 -0.28
N ASN A 201 9.83 22.01 -0.38
CA ASN A 201 8.97 21.57 0.72
C ASN A 201 9.04 20.04 0.92
N ALA A 202 9.10 19.26 -0.17
CA ALA A 202 9.28 17.81 -0.10
C ALA A 202 10.59 17.45 0.62
N LYS A 203 11.69 18.13 0.29
CA LYS A 203 12.99 18.00 1.00
C LYS A 203 12.86 18.31 2.49
N LYS A 204 12.18 19.40 2.86
CA LYS A 204 11.98 19.78 4.27
C LYS A 204 11.18 18.71 5.03
N ALA A 205 10.08 18.21 4.44
CA ALA A 205 9.26 17.16 5.04
C ALA A 205 10.04 15.86 5.18
N ALA A 206 10.79 15.46 4.15
CA ALA A 206 11.60 14.25 4.19
C ALA A 206 12.70 14.33 5.28
N ASN A 207 13.39 15.46 5.40
CA ASN A 207 14.37 15.67 6.46
C ASN A 207 13.74 15.62 7.86
N LYS A 208 12.52 16.18 8.03
CA LYS A 208 11.80 16.09 9.32
C LYS A 208 11.46 14.64 9.67
N LEU A 209 11.02 13.81 8.72
CA LEU A 209 10.79 12.39 8.94
C LEU A 209 12.07 11.62 9.29
N ARG A 210 13.20 11.98 8.68
CA ARG A 210 14.50 11.42 9.04
C ARG A 210 14.93 11.81 10.47
N ASN A 211 14.71 13.06 10.85
CA ASN A 211 15.00 13.53 12.22
C ASN A 211 14.12 12.84 13.27
N LEU A 212 12.92 12.34 12.88
CA LEU A 212 12.12 11.47 13.73
C LEU A 212 12.69 10.04 13.85
N GLY A 213 13.63 9.65 12.98
CA GLY A 213 14.36 8.39 13.08
C GLY A 213 14.25 7.47 11.86
N CYS A 214 13.45 7.80 10.83
CA CYS A 214 13.35 6.97 9.63
C CYS A 214 14.69 6.91 8.89
N LYS A 215 15.11 5.69 8.51
CA LYS A 215 16.37 5.51 7.78
C LYS A 215 16.29 6.10 6.37
N ASN A 216 15.26 5.74 5.62
CA ASN A 216 15.04 6.22 4.26
C ASN A 216 13.61 6.76 4.13
N VAL A 217 13.42 7.83 3.38
CA VAL A 217 12.13 8.49 3.17
C VAL A 217 11.85 8.58 1.69
N ILE A 218 10.64 8.24 1.30
CA ILE A 218 10.10 8.42 -0.05
C ILE A 218 8.79 9.20 0.09
N ILE A 219 8.68 10.35 -0.54
CA ILE A 219 7.44 11.12 -0.62
C ILE A 219 6.92 11.01 -2.04
N THR A 220 5.75 10.40 -2.21
CA THR A 220 5.08 10.34 -3.52
C THR A 220 4.38 11.66 -3.79
N LEU A 221 4.49 12.16 -5.04
CA LEU A 221 4.06 13.49 -5.49
C LEU A 221 3.07 13.40 -6.66
N GLY A 222 2.25 12.35 -6.69
CA GLY A 222 1.29 12.11 -7.74
C GLY A 222 1.93 12.10 -9.14
N GLU A 223 1.39 12.90 -10.04
CA GLU A 223 1.89 13.05 -11.42
C GLU A 223 3.30 13.63 -11.51
N ASN A 224 3.80 14.24 -10.45
CA ASN A 224 5.16 14.77 -10.37
C ASN A 224 6.20 13.71 -9.99
N GLY A 225 5.78 12.46 -9.71
CA GLY A 225 6.67 11.34 -9.39
C GLY A 225 6.97 11.20 -7.90
N ALA A 226 8.23 11.19 -7.49
CA ALA A 226 8.58 11.05 -6.08
C ALA A 226 9.91 11.75 -5.74
N TYR A 227 9.98 12.25 -4.52
CA TYR A 227 11.20 12.71 -3.86
C TYR A 227 11.62 11.70 -2.80
N ALA A 228 12.88 11.35 -2.77
CA ALA A 228 13.41 10.40 -1.79
C ALA A 228 14.76 10.83 -1.22
N ILE A 229 15.05 10.33 0.00
CA ILE A 229 16.39 10.40 0.61
C ILE A 229 16.77 8.97 0.99
N PHE A 230 17.82 8.44 0.37
CA PHE A 230 18.41 7.13 0.68
C PHE A 230 19.87 7.31 1.13
N ASP A 231 20.19 6.85 2.33
CA ASP A 231 21.53 6.90 2.90
C ASP A 231 22.23 8.29 2.69
N ASN A 232 21.50 9.39 2.94
CA ASN A 232 21.88 10.81 2.75
C ASN A 232 21.87 11.32 1.29
N ASN A 233 21.62 10.47 0.29
CA ASN A 233 21.52 10.90 -1.11
C ASN A 233 20.09 11.30 -1.44
N GLU A 234 19.92 12.52 -1.95
CA GLU A 234 18.63 13.03 -2.43
C GLU A 234 18.37 12.55 -3.86
N ILE A 235 17.18 12.07 -4.09
CA ILE A 235 16.75 11.55 -5.39
C ILE A 235 15.39 12.15 -5.72
N TYR A 236 15.24 12.63 -6.94
CA TYR A 236 13.95 13.02 -7.49
C TYR A 236 13.76 12.30 -8.82
N ILE A 237 12.63 11.60 -8.97
CA ILE A 237 12.29 10.89 -10.18
C ILE A 237 10.90 11.36 -10.62
N ASN A 238 10.81 11.89 -11.84
CA ASN A 238 9.53 12.29 -12.43
C ASN A 238 8.69 11.06 -12.78
N ALA A 239 7.38 11.17 -12.66
CA ALA A 239 6.47 10.18 -13.19
C ALA A 239 6.44 10.24 -14.74
N PRO A 240 6.23 9.11 -15.41
CA PRO A 240 5.98 9.10 -16.83
C PRO A 240 4.62 9.75 -17.12
N LYS A 241 4.51 10.45 -18.24
CA LYS A 241 3.24 11.01 -18.69
C LYS A 241 2.31 9.88 -19.13
N VAL A 242 1.19 9.73 -18.47
CA VAL A 242 0.12 8.77 -18.81
C VAL A 242 -1.22 9.48 -18.81
N ARG A 243 -2.19 8.95 -19.54
CA ARG A 243 -3.58 9.42 -19.44
C ARG A 243 -4.25 8.70 -18.27
N ALA A 244 -4.31 9.35 -17.13
CA ALA A 244 -4.98 8.81 -15.96
C ALA A 244 -6.51 8.74 -16.17
N ILE A 245 -7.11 7.60 -15.77
CA ILE A 245 -8.55 7.34 -15.78
C ILE A 245 -9.06 7.25 -14.34
N ASP A 246 -8.31 6.54 -13.48
CA ASP A 246 -8.66 6.33 -12.07
C ASP A 246 -7.37 6.21 -11.25
N THR A 247 -7.20 7.08 -10.27
CA THR A 247 -6.00 7.12 -9.42
C THR A 247 -6.09 6.24 -8.16
N THR A 248 -7.23 5.56 -7.99
CA THR A 248 -7.48 4.68 -6.83
C THR A 248 -6.44 3.55 -6.77
N GLY A 249 -5.77 3.42 -5.63
CA GLY A 249 -4.79 2.37 -5.39
C GLY A 249 -3.42 2.59 -6.05
N ALA A 250 -3.15 3.76 -6.69
CA ALA A 250 -1.84 4.04 -7.27
C ALA A 250 -0.71 3.99 -6.22
N GLY A 251 -0.96 4.50 -5.02
CA GLY A 251 -0.04 4.39 -3.89
C GLY A 251 0.15 2.94 -3.41
N ASP A 252 -0.88 2.10 -3.50
CA ASP A 252 -0.79 0.68 -3.17
C ASP A 252 0.02 -0.07 -4.24
N ALA A 253 -0.22 0.23 -5.52
CA ALA A 253 0.56 -0.28 -6.64
C ALA A 253 2.04 0.08 -6.49
N PHE A 254 2.32 1.32 -6.11
CA PHE A 254 3.67 1.82 -5.81
C PHE A 254 4.34 1.01 -4.69
N ASN A 255 3.69 0.84 -3.53
CA ASN A 255 4.27 0.12 -2.39
C ASN A 255 4.49 -1.36 -2.68
N GLY A 256 3.53 -2.01 -3.38
CA GLY A 256 3.67 -3.39 -3.83
C GLY A 256 4.86 -3.58 -4.77
N ALA A 257 5.05 -2.65 -5.71
CA ALA A 257 6.18 -2.66 -6.65
C ALA A 257 7.51 -2.36 -5.97
N PHE A 258 7.55 -1.46 -4.98
CA PHE A 258 8.76 -1.15 -4.22
C PHE A 258 9.27 -2.37 -3.46
N ALA A 259 8.37 -3.05 -2.75
CA ALA A 259 8.69 -4.31 -2.07
C ALA A 259 9.15 -5.38 -3.06
N PHE A 260 8.47 -5.51 -4.20
CA PHE A 260 8.85 -6.45 -5.26
C PHE A 260 10.27 -6.17 -5.78
N GLY A 261 10.57 -4.93 -6.17
CA GLY A 261 11.89 -4.53 -6.67
C GLY A 261 13.01 -4.84 -5.68
N LEU A 262 12.84 -4.47 -4.40
CA LEU A 262 13.81 -4.80 -3.35
C LEU A 262 13.96 -6.31 -3.14
N SER A 263 12.89 -7.09 -3.32
CA SER A 263 12.94 -8.56 -3.17
C SER A 263 13.74 -9.23 -4.27
N LYS A 264 13.77 -8.65 -5.46
CA LYS A 264 14.55 -9.07 -6.63
C LYS A 264 16.01 -8.59 -6.56
N GLY A 265 16.37 -7.78 -5.55
CA GLY A 265 17.73 -7.26 -5.37
C GLY A 265 18.02 -6.02 -6.20
N LEU A 266 16.99 -5.28 -6.63
CA LEU A 266 17.19 -3.93 -7.17
C LEU A 266 17.74 -3.00 -6.09
N SER A 267 18.50 -1.99 -6.51
CA SER A 267 18.85 -0.86 -5.64
C SER A 267 17.58 -0.12 -5.19
N ALA A 268 17.64 0.62 -4.08
CA ALA A 268 16.49 1.42 -3.62
C ALA A 268 16.06 2.44 -4.70
N LYS A 269 17.02 3.00 -5.45
CA LYS A 269 16.75 3.92 -6.57
C LYS A 269 16.02 3.23 -7.72
N ASP A 270 16.44 2.04 -8.12
CA ASP A 270 15.80 1.30 -9.22
C ASP A 270 14.43 0.76 -8.80
N ALA A 271 14.29 0.30 -7.55
CA ALA A 271 13.00 -0.08 -6.98
C ALA A 271 12.03 1.12 -6.94
N LEU A 272 12.51 2.32 -6.58
CA LEU A 272 11.73 3.56 -6.63
C LEU A 272 11.27 3.88 -8.06
N LYS A 273 12.19 3.80 -9.04
CA LYS A 273 11.85 4.04 -10.46
C LYS A 273 10.78 3.07 -10.95
N LEU A 274 10.95 1.77 -10.65
CA LEU A 274 9.94 0.74 -10.97
C LEU A 274 8.58 1.08 -10.34
N SER A 275 8.58 1.47 -9.08
CA SER A 275 7.35 1.78 -8.31
C SER A 275 6.58 2.96 -8.89
N ILE A 276 7.27 4.00 -9.32
CA ILE A 276 6.67 5.15 -10.00
C ILE A 276 6.00 4.70 -11.30
N PHE A 277 6.66 3.86 -12.10
CA PHE A 277 6.08 3.35 -13.36
C PHE A 277 4.87 2.46 -13.12
N VAL A 278 4.93 1.57 -12.14
CA VAL A 278 3.80 0.69 -11.77
C VAL A 278 2.63 1.52 -11.27
N GLY A 279 2.88 2.48 -10.36
CA GLY A 279 1.85 3.39 -9.86
C GLY A 279 1.22 4.23 -10.97
N SER A 280 2.03 4.79 -11.88
CA SER A 280 1.51 5.56 -13.01
C SER A 280 0.69 4.69 -13.97
N LEU A 281 1.14 3.49 -14.31
CA LEU A 281 0.42 2.62 -15.23
C LEU A 281 -0.90 2.12 -14.61
N SER A 282 -0.96 1.90 -13.30
CA SER A 282 -2.20 1.50 -12.63
C SER A 282 -3.32 2.54 -12.79
N THR A 283 -2.97 3.83 -12.92
CA THR A 283 -3.98 4.90 -13.10
C THR A 283 -4.66 4.90 -14.46
N THR A 284 -4.16 4.16 -15.44
CA THR A 284 -4.69 4.13 -16.82
C THR A 284 -5.91 3.23 -17.01
N LYS A 285 -6.35 2.55 -15.96
CA LYS A 285 -7.52 1.66 -15.95
C LYS A 285 -8.40 1.94 -14.75
N LYS A 286 -9.70 1.61 -14.85
CA LYS A 286 -10.64 1.72 -13.73
C LYS A 286 -10.40 0.65 -12.66
N GLY A 287 -10.67 0.99 -11.42
CA GLY A 287 -10.61 0.12 -10.25
C GLY A 287 -9.21 -0.01 -9.67
N CYS A 288 -9.12 -0.56 -8.47
CA CYS A 288 -7.85 -0.69 -7.76
C CYS A 288 -7.13 -1.99 -8.16
N GLN A 289 -7.52 -3.15 -7.61
CA GLN A 289 -6.86 -4.43 -7.91
C GLN A 289 -6.93 -4.86 -9.38
N PRO A 290 -8.05 -4.67 -10.11
CA PRO A 290 -8.09 -4.94 -11.55
C PRO A 290 -7.07 -4.14 -12.36
N ALA A 291 -6.82 -2.88 -12.00
CA ALA A 291 -5.90 -1.97 -12.66
C ALA A 291 -4.41 -2.24 -12.38
N MET A 292 -4.07 -3.05 -11.35
CA MET A 292 -2.68 -3.37 -11.02
C MET A 292 -1.96 -4.03 -12.20
N PRO A 293 -0.86 -3.45 -12.71
CA PRO A 293 -0.18 -3.97 -13.88
C PRO A 293 0.69 -5.19 -13.56
N THR A 294 0.91 -6.01 -14.59
CA THR A 294 1.91 -7.08 -14.61
C THR A 294 3.24 -6.56 -15.18
N LEU A 295 4.32 -7.34 -15.06
CA LEU A 295 5.59 -7.01 -15.74
C LEU A 295 5.41 -6.93 -17.28
N ASN A 296 4.57 -7.78 -17.86
CA ASN A 296 4.29 -7.73 -19.29
C ASN A 296 3.56 -6.43 -19.69
N ASP A 297 2.63 -5.94 -18.85
CA ASP A 297 1.97 -4.65 -19.10
C ASP A 297 2.98 -3.48 -19.10
N LEU A 298 3.95 -3.50 -18.19
CA LEU A 298 5.01 -2.48 -18.15
C LEU A 298 5.88 -2.50 -19.41
N ILE A 299 6.24 -3.70 -19.90
CA ILE A 299 7.01 -3.84 -21.16
C ILE A 299 6.20 -3.33 -22.36
N ARG A 300 4.93 -3.77 -22.47
CA ARG A 300 4.04 -3.36 -23.55
C ARG A 300 3.78 -1.86 -23.56
N SER A 301 3.70 -1.23 -22.41
CA SER A 301 3.55 0.22 -22.29
C SER A 301 4.77 1.02 -22.71
N LYS A 302 5.92 0.36 -22.94
CA LYS A 302 7.23 0.96 -23.23
C LYS A 302 7.77 1.86 -22.11
N LEU A 303 7.15 1.86 -20.94
CA LEU A 303 7.62 2.62 -19.77
C LEU A 303 8.94 2.09 -19.21
N ILE A 304 9.20 0.79 -19.38
CA ILE A 304 10.46 0.17 -19.00
C ILE A 304 11.09 -0.56 -20.18
N LYS A 305 12.42 -0.56 -20.20
CA LYS A 305 13.22 -1.40 -21.10
C LYS A 305 13.75 -2.60 -20.32
N LYS A 306 13.76 -3.81 -20.93
CA LYS A 306 14.25 -5.03 -20.27
C LYS A 306 15.68 -4.89 -19.73
N ASN A 307 16.57 -4.22 -20.46
CA ASN A 307 17.95 -3.99 -20.05
C ASN A 307 18.09 -3.06 -18.83
N GLU A 308 17.17 -2.12 -18.62
CA GLU A 308 17.18 -1.25 -17.42
C GLU A 308 16.88 -2.00 -16.13
N PHE A 309 16.15 -3.12 -16.23
CA PHE A 309 15.68 -3.91 -15.10
C PHE A 309 16.00 -5.40 -15.30
N SER A 310 17.21 -5.72 -15.74
CA SER A 310 17.64 -7.10 -16.05
C SER A 310 17.40 -8.10 -14.91
N LYS A 311 17.46 -7.65 -13.67
CA LYS A 311 17.18 -8.49 -12.47
C LYS A 311 15.71 -8.90 -12.32
N LEU A 312 14.79 -8.32 -13.09
CA LEU A 312 13.35 -8.66 -13.00
C LEU A 312 13.00 -9.85 -13.89
N PHE A 313 13.77 -10.03 -14.93
CA PHE A 313 13.62 -11.07 -15.95
C PHE A 313 14.76 -12.09 -15.83
#